data_51db72638e440c5411a17c9ec401bac1
#
_entry.id   51db72638e440c5411a17c9ec401bac1
#
_cell.length_a   1.000
_cell.length_b   1.000
_cell.length_c   1.000
_cell.angle_alpha   90.00
_cell.angle_beta   90.00
_cell.angle_gamma   90.00
#
_symmetry.space_group_name_H-M   'P 1'
#
loop_
_entity.id
_entity.type
_entity.pdbx_description
1 polymer ?
#
loop_
_entity_poly.entity_id
_entity_poly.type
_entity_poly.pdbx_seq_one_letter_code
_entity_poly.pdbx_strand_id
1 'polypeptide(L)'
;ETWSEPIGNSMMFSFKLVVDGKVAFYELGHIIEKEKTLLLQLKHFDGELKGWEKAEVSENFRLVKVTPTHVYFDKFTFERISDNEINLYVVFEDSGKEMKFNFKK
;
A
#
# COMPACT_ATOMS: atom_id res chain seq x y z
N GLU A 1 -8.10 3.72 3.96
CA GLU A 1 -6.85 3.03 4.31
C GLU A 1 -6.52 3.29 5.78
N THR A 2 -6.21 2.24 6.50
CA THR A 2 -5.91 2.31 7.94
C THR A 2 -4.53 1.74 8.18
N TRP A 3 -3.71 2.49 8.91
CA TRP A 3 -2.33 2.11 9.24
C TRP A 3 -2.16 1.92 10.74
N SER A 4 -1.37 0.92 11.13
CA SER A 4 -0.99 0.70 12.52
C SER A 4 0.29 1.45 12.86
N GLU A 5 0.57 1.56 14.17
CA GLU A 5 1.83 2.11 14.68
C GLU A 5 3.01 1.20 14.29
N PRO A 6 4.22 1.77 14.11
CA PRO A 6 5.39 0.96 13.74
C PRO A 6 5.96 0.22 14.96
N ILE A 7 5.53 -1.03 15.15
CA ILE A 7 5.97 -1.90 16.22
C ILE A 7 6.49 -3.20 15.59
N GLY A 8 7.59 -3.74 16.12
CA GLY A 8 8.19 -4.95 15.61
C GLY A 8 8.81 -4.78 14.22
N ASN A 9 9.35 -3.59 13.95
CA ASN A 9 9.93 -3.23 12.65
C ASN A 9 8.91 -3.32 11.51
N SER A 10 7.63 -3.14 11.81
CA SER A 10 6.55 -3.30 10.84
C SER A 10 5.44 -2.30 11.08
N MET A 11 4.90 -1.75 10.00
CA MET A 11 3.63 -1.00 10.00
C MET A 11 2.65 -1.77 9.13
N MET A 12 1.47 -2.06 9.65
CA MET A 12 0.43 -2.74 8.87
C MET A 12 -0.60 -1.76 8.36
N PHE A 13 -1.18 -2.09 7.22
CA PHE A 13 -2.31 -1.33 6.70
C PHE A 13 -3.39 -2.25 6.13
N SER A 14 -4.60 -1.72 6.07
CA SER A 14 -5.71 -2.33 5.36
C SER A 14 -6.38 -1.30 4.46
N PHE A 15 -6.86 -1.76 3.32
CA PHE A 15 -7.54 -0.93 2.34
C PHE A 15 -8.71 -1.70 1.75
N LYS A 16 -9.76 -0.97 1.40
CA LYS A 16 -10.96 -1.53 0.80
C LYS A 16 -11.38 -0.65 -0.37
N LEU A 17 -11.56 -1.26 -1.54
CA LEU A 17 -12.13 -0.56 -2.69
C LEU A 17 -13.60 -0.95 -2.83
N VAL A 18 -14.46 0.06 -2.86
CA VAL A 18 -15.91 -0.12 -3.03
C VAL A 18 -16.31 0.45 -4.38
N VAL A 19 -17.02 -0.35 -5.17
CA VAL A 19 -17.54 0.05 -6.48
C VAL A 19 -19.03 -0.28 -6.51
N ASP A 20 -19.87 0.70 -6.85
CA ASP A 20 -21.33 0.54 -6.92
C ASP A 20 -21.93 -0.04 -5.63
N GLY A 21 -21.43 0.43 -4.48
CA GLY A 21 -21.92 0.01 -3.17
C GLY A 21 -21.45 -1.37 -2.71
N LYS A 22 -20.59 -2.02 -3.47
CA LYS A 22 -20.05 -3.36 -3.14
C LYS A 22 -18.54 -3.34 -3.07
N VAL A 23 -17.98 -4.18 -2.23
CA VAL A 23 -16.52 -4.35 -2.13
C VAL A 23 -16.01 -5.00 -3.41
N ALA A 24 -15.13 -4.29 -4.12
CA ALA A 24 -14.42 -4.86 -5.27
C ALA A 24 -13.25 -5.73 -4.79
N PHE A 25 -12.48 -5.25 -3.82
CA PHE A 25 -11.43 -6.04 -3.17
C PHE A 25 -11.01 -5.42 -1.85
N TYR A 26 -10.37 -6.26 -1.03
CA TYR A 26 -9.63 -5.85 0.16
C TYR A 26 -8.14 -5.97 -0.12
N GLU A 27 -7.36 -5.11 0.51
CA GLU A 27 -5.90 -5.18 0.45
C GLU A 27 -5.34 -5.13 1.86
N LEU A 28 -4.45 -6.05 2.18
CA LEU A 28 -3.76 -6.09 3.47
C LEU A 28 -2.26 -6.09 3.19
N GLY A 29 -1.53 -5.25 3.89
CA GLY A 29 -0.11 -5.18 3.67
C GLY A 29 0.66 -4.62 4.84
N HIS A 30 1.97 -4.51 4.63
CA HIS A 30 2.86 -3.92 5.61
C HIS A 30 4.07 -3.27 4.93
N ILE A 31 4.68 -2.35 5.66
CA ILE A 31 6.02 -1.87 5.37
C ILE A 31 6.91 -2.43 6.47
N ILE A 32 7.93 -3.18 6.11
CA ILE A 32 8.88 -3.77 7.06
C ILE A 32 10.28 -3.22 6.83
N GLU A 33 11.04 -3.14 7.93
CA GLU A 33 12.47 -2.86 7.87
C GLU A 33 13.20 -4.19 7.72
N LYS A 34 14.00 -4.32 6.66
CA LYS A 34 14.73 -5.54 6.37
C LYS A 34 16.07 -5.18 5.75
N GLU A 35 17.16 -5.70 6.33
CA GLU A 35 18.52 -5.49 5.81
C GLU A 35 18.85 -4.01 5.59
N LYS A 36 18.45 -3.16 6.54
CA LYS A 36 18.70 -1.72 6.54
C LYS A 36 17.97 -0.95 5.43
N THR A 37 16.92 -1.54 4.86
CA THR A 37 16.04 -0.87 3.91
C THR A 37 14.58 -1.12 4.28
N LEU A 38 13.67 -0.60 3.49
CA LEU A 38 12.23 -0.80 3.67
C LEU A 38 11.67 -1.62 2.50
N LEU A 39 10.71 -2.47 2.81
CA LEU A 39 10.01 -3.26 1.81
C LEU A 39 8.52 -3.14 2.06
N LEU A 40 7.78 -2.76 1.02
CA LEU A 40 6.32 -2.75 1.01
C LEU A 40 5.85 -4.07 0.41
N GLN A 41 5.02 -4.80 1.14
CA GLN A 41 4.42 -6.05 0.67
C GLN A 41 2.93 -6.01 0.91
N LEU A 42 2.15 -6.52 -0.03
CA LEU A 42 0.70 -6.58 0.13
C LEU A 42 0.10 -7.79 -0.55
N LYS A 43 -1.10 -8.15 -0.11
CA LYS A 43 -1.91 -9.21 -0.69
C LYS A 43 -3.33 -8.70 -0.88
N HIS A 44 -4.01 -9.25 -1.86
CA HIS A 44 -5.38 -8.89 -2.21
C HIS A 44 -6.34 -10.01 -1.86
N PHE A 45 -7.56 -9.64 -1.53
CA PHE A 45 -8.65 -10.57 -1.24
C PHE A 45 -9.92 -10.07 -1.92
N ASP A 46 -10.74 -10.98 -2.46
CA ASP A 46 -12.02 -10.59 -3.01
C ASP A 46 -13.02 -10.19 -1.90
N GLY A 47 -14.23 -9.80 -2.29
CA GLY A 47 -15.23 -9.34 -1.32
C GLY A 47 -15.69 -10.42 -0.33
N GLU A 48 -15.33 -11.69 -0.56
CA GLU A 48 -15.61 -12.80 0.35
C GLU A 48 -14.38 -13.24 1.14
N LEU A 49 -13.32 -12.44 1.11
CA LEU A 49 -12.05 -12.66 1.82
C LEU A 49 -11.23 -13.83 1.26
N LYS A 50 -11.43 -14.18 0.01
CA LYS A 50 -10.61 -15.19 -0.66
C LYS A 50 -9.38 -14.52 -1.27
N GLY A 51 -8.20 -15.06 -0.98
CA GLY A 51 -6.94 -14.49 -1.47
C GLY A 51 -6.78 -14.62 -2.98
N TRP A 52 -6.26 -13.58 -3.61
CA TRP A 52 -5.92 -13.61 -5.03
C TRP A 52 -4.56 -14.27 -5.26
N GLU A 53 -3.58 -13.95 -4.43
CA GLU A 53 -2.25 -14.56 -4.49
C GLU A 53 -2.23 -15.85 -3.69
N LYS A 54 -1.32 -16.76 -4.05
CA LYS A 54 -1.09 -17.97 -3.26
C LYS A 54 -0.61 -17.59 -1.87
N ALA A 55 -0.81 -18.48 -0.89
CA ALA A 55 -0.53 -18.20 0.52
C ALA A 55 0.89 -17.67 0.75
N GLU A 56 1.88 -18.21 0.03
CA GLU A 56 3.29 -17.82 0.17
C GLU A 56 3.72 -16.68 -0.76
N VAL A 57 2.80 -16.15 -1.58
CA VAL A 57 3.10 -15.11 -2.57
C VAL A 57 2.51 -13.78 -2.12
N SER A 58 3.27 -12.71 -2.27
CA SER A 58 2.81 -11.33 -2.06
C SER A 58 3.28 -10.44 -3.20
N GLU A 59 2.61 -9.30 -3.38
CA GLU A 59 3.11 -8.23 -4.23
C GLU A 59 4.16 -7.46 -3.43
N ASN A 60 5.35 -7.27 -3.99
CA ASN A 60 6.49 -6.68 -3.30
C ASN A 60 6.95 -5.41 -4.02
N PHE A 61 7.18 -4.35 -3.25
CA PHE A 61 7.64 -3.08 -3.78
C PHE A 61 8.86 -2.61 -2.97
N ARG A 62 10.00 -2.48 -3.64
CA ARG A 62 11.25 -2.09 -3.00
C ARG A 62 11.33 -0.59 -2.84
N LEU A 63 11.98 -0.14 -1.78
CA LEU A 63 12.26 1.27 -1.57
C LEU A 63 13.25 1.76 -2.61
N VAL A 64 12.92 2.89 -3.26
CA VAL A 64 13.76 3.53 -4.26
C VAL A 64 14.42 4.79 -3.69
N LYS A 65 13.63 5.62 -3.00
CA LYS A 65 14.13 6.92 -2.51
C LYS A 65 13.23 7.43 -1.39
N VAL A 66 13.81 8.17 -0.47
CA VAL A 66 13.08 8.90 0.59
C VAL A 66 13.48 10.37 0.53
N THR A 67 12.49 11.25 0.60
CA THR A 67 12.68 12.70 0.76
C THR A 67 11.88 13.15 1.99
N PRO A 68 12.01 14.41 2.43
CA PRO A 68 11.21 14.89 3.58
C PRO A 68 9.69 14.78 3.40
N THR A 69 9.20 14.75 2.16
CA THR A 69 7.75 14.73 1.86
C THR A 69 7.28 13.47 1.15
N HIS A 70 8.20 12.65 0.62
CA HIS A 70 7.84 11.50 -0.22
C HIS A 70 8.61 10.25 0.19
N VAL A 71 7.93 9.11 0.09
CA VAL A 71 8.56 7.78 0.14
C VAL A 71 8.25 7.09 -1.18
N TYR A 72 9.29 6.82 -1.96
CA TYR A 72 9.16 6.20 -3.28
C TYR A 72 9.52 4.72 -3.19
N PHE A 73 8.52 3.86 -3.35
CA PHE A 73 8.71 2.46 -3.65
C PHE A 73 8.55 2.26 -5.16
N ASP A 74 9.04 1.16 -5.67
CA ASP A 74 8.82 0.81 -7.08
C ASP A 74 7.31 0.74 -7.37
N LYS A 75 6.81 1.62 -8.23
CA LYS A 75 5.39 1.74 -8.63
C LYS A 75 4.42 2.19 -7.53
N PHE A 76 4.94 2.59 -6.37
CA PHE A 76 4.13 3.00 -5.22
C PHE A 76 4.79 4.21 -4.56
N THR A 77 4.11 5.34 -4.54
CA THR A 77 4.66 6.57 -3.95
C THR A 77 3.71 7.14 -2.92
N PHE A 78 4.22 7.38 -1.71
CA PHE A 78 3.49 8.09 -0.67
C PHE A 78 3.99 9.52 -0.58
N GLU A 79 3.07 10.47 -0.61
CA GLU A 79 3.36 11.89 -0.46
C GLU A 79 2.68 12.42 0.80
N ARG A 80 3.46 13.02 1.68
CA ARG A 80 2.92 13.68 2.87
C ARG A 80 2.48 15.09 2.51
N ILE A 81 1.19 15.38 2.68
CA ILE A 81 0.63 16.71 2.50
C ILE A 81 0.64 17.45 3.85
N SER A 82 0.21 16.76 4.92
CA SER A 82 0.19 17.31 6.28
C SER A 82 0.24 16.14 7.27
N ASP A 83 0.17 16.45 8.57
CA ASP A 83 0.12 15.39 9.60
C ASP A 83 -1.13 14.51 9.51
N ASN A 84 -2.16 14.98 8.81
CA ASN A 84 -3.45 14.30 8.71
C ASN A 84 -3.84 13.94 7.27
N GLU A 85 -2.95 14.14 6.32
CA GLU A 85 -3.29 13.93 4.91
C GLU A 85 -2.09 13.40 4.12
N ILE A 86 -2.32 12.33 3.36
CA ILE A 86 -1.34 11.77 2.42
C ILE A 86 -1.97 11.53 1.06
N ASN A 87 -1.15 11.58 0.03
CA ASN A 87 -1.50 11.08 -1.29
C ASN A 87 -0.73 9.80 -1.56
N LEU A 88 -1.39 8.84 -2.17
CA LEU A 88 -0.76 7.60 -2.63
C LEU A 88 -0.87 7.55 -4.15
N TYR A 89 0.26 7.33 -4.81
CA TYR A 89 0.32 7.17 -6.26
C TYR A 89 0.71 5.74 -6.57
N VAL A 90 -0.11 5.07 -7.38
CA VAL A 90 0.10 3.67 -7.75
C VAL A 90 0.15 3.56 -9.27
N VAL A 91 1.18 2.89 -9.79
CA VAL A 91 1.29 2.61 -11.22
C VAL A 91 0.82 1.17 -11.44
N PHE A 92 -0.22 1.00 -12.26
CA PHE A 92 -0.74 -0.33 -12.60
C PHE A 92 0.08 -0.94 -13.73
N GLU A 93 0.57 -2.16 -13.54
CA GLU A 93 1.47 -2.83 -14.49
C GLU A 93 0.83 -3.09 -15.85
N ASP A 94 -0.43 -3.50 -15.86
CA ASP A 94 -1.13 -3.88 -17.09
C ASP A 94 -1.43 -2.70 -18.01
N SER A 95 -1.68 -1.51 -17.48
CA SER A 95 -2.01 -0.33 -18.26
C SER A 95 -0.91 0.74 -18.29
N GLY A 96 0.05 0.67 -17.37
CA GLY A 96 1.06 1.71 -17.18
C GLY A 96 0.50 3.02 -16.64
N LYS A 97 -0.78 3.06 -16.29
CA LYS A 97 -1.43 4.28 -15.78
C LYS A 97 -1.17 4.44 -14.29
N GLU A 98 -0.94 5.70 -13.88
CA GLU A 98 -0.84 6.07 -12.49
C GLU A 98 -2.20 6.49 -11.96
N MET A 99 -2.57 5.99 -10.77
CA MET A 99 -3.76 6.44 -10.06
C MET A 99 -3.35 7.10 -8.75
N LYS A 100 -4.05 8.17 -8.40
CA LYS A 100 -3.84 8.92 -7.17
C LYS A 100 -4.99 8.65 -6.21
N PHE A 101 -4.64 8.31 -4.98
CA PHE A 101 -5.59 8.18 -3.88
C PHE A 101 -5.25 9.19 -2.80
N ASN A 102 -6.23 9.92 -2.33
CA ASN A 102 -6.04 10.90 -1.25
C ASN A 102 -6.70 10.37 0.01
N PHE A 103 -5.95 10.34 1.11
CA PHE A 103 -6.42 9.88 2.41
C PHE A 103 -6.26 10.98 3.45
N LYS A 104 -7.31 11.24 4.20
CA LYS A 104 -7.35 12.20 5.31
C LYS A 104 -7.79 11.51 6.58
N LYS A 105 -7.20 11.92 7.69
CA LYS A 105 -7.66 11.51 9.02
C LYS A 105 -8.88 12.32 9.44
#